data_252af4dcda9257a3b69a84caae81a664
#
_entry.id   252af4dcda9257a3b69a84caae81a664
#
_cell.length_a   1.000
_cell.length_b   1.000
_cell.length_c   1.000
_cell.angle_alpha   90.00
_cell.angle_beta   90.00
_cell.angle_gamma   90.00
#
_symmetry.space_group_name_H-M   'P 1'
#
loop_
_entity.id
_entity.type
_entity.pdbx_description
1 polymer ?
#
loop_
_entity_poly.entity_id
_entity_poly.type
_entity_poly.pdbx_seq_one_letter_code
_entity_poly.pdbx_strand_id
1 'polypeptide(L)'
;GVTRHKAVFHDALMDLFTDHTIQGRCLFPGAGFVEMALAAALVRSGGQMSNAAVTLHEVAFREPLDLEVGSALVCEVPADGRDVEFRPAGEPDHVVCSVGQVSHGSNSASTPPSSLFESRTRCADEILGISERYADLQERGYHGPQFQTLSQVWRSASGDEVVAKLRVPATLS
;
A
#
# COMPACT_ATOMS: atom_id res chain seq x y z
N GLY A 1 1.92 -26.13 8.36
CA GLY A 1 1.17 -25.97 7.11
C GLY A 1 1.37 -24.59 6.51
N VAL A 2 0.97 -24.40 5.27
CA VAL A 2 0.95 -23.12 4.57
C VAL A 2 -0.51 -22.75 4.30
N THR A 3 -0.88 -21.52 4.62
CA THR A 3 -2.20 -20.98 4.25
C THR A 3 -2.06 -20.20 2.94
N ARG A 4 -3.04 -20.37 2.03
CA ARG A 4 -3.06 -19.67 0.75
C ARG A 4 -4.27 -18.76 0.67
N HIS A 5 -4.03 -17.49 0.34
CA HIS A 5 -5.06 -16.50 0.06
C HIS A 5 -4.96 -16.08 -1.40
N LYS A 6 -6.06 -16.08 -2.12
CA LYS A 6 -6.11 -15.74 -3.54
C LYS A 6 -6.95 -14.49 -3.74
N ALA A 7 -6.36 -13.48 -4.38
CA ALA A 7 -7.09 -12.34 -4.94
C ALA A 7 -7.28 -12.56 -6.45
N VAL A 8 -8.50 -12.34 -6.92
CA VAL A 8 -8.83 -12.36 -8.36
C VAL A 8 -9.17 -10.94 -8.77
N PHE A 9 -8.51 -10.44 -9.82
CA PHE A 9 -8.70 -9.09 -10.34
C PHE A 9 -9.88 -9.09 -11.31
N HIS A 10 -11.06 -8.77 -10.79
CA HIS A 10 -12.29 -8.59 -11.57
C HIS A 10 -12.53 -7.10 -11.88
N ASP A 11 -13.49 -6.80 -12.75
CA ASP A 11 -13.71 -5.46 -13.29
C ASP A 11 -13.74 -4.35 -12.22
N ALA A 12 -14.46 -4.54 -11.11
CA ALA A 12 -14.54 -3.53 -10.05
C ALA A 12 -13.20 -3.24 -9.34
N LEU A 13 -12.31 -4.24 -9.21
CA LEU A 13 -10.94 -4.03 -8.70
C LEU A 13 -10.06 -3.40 -9.78
N MET A 14 -10.24 -3.79 -11.03
CA MET A 14 -9.51 -3.19 -12.15
C MET A 14 -9.85 -1.71 -12.30
N ASP A 15 -11.10 -1.30 -12.12
CA ASP A 15 -11.50 0.12 -12.13
C ASP A 15 -10.69 0.96 -11.12
N LEU A 16 -10.33 0.38 -9.96
CA LEU A 16 -9.45 1.04 -9.01
C LEU A 16 -8.00 1.10 -9.50
N PHE A 17 -7.50 0.00 -10.07
CA PHE A 17 -6.07 -0.13 -10.39
C PHE A 17 -5.70 0.43 -11.77
N THR A 18 -6.63 0.63 -12.70
CA THR A 18 -6.36 1.18 -14.03
C THR A 18 -5.65 2.53 -14.00
N ASP A 19 -5.84 3.30 -12.93
CA ASP A 19 -5.16 4.55 -12.69
C ASP A 19 -3.77 4.40 -12.02
N HIS A 20 -3.39 3.19 -11.59
CA HIS A 20 -2.05 2.91 -11.09
C HIS A 20 -1.13 2.52 -12.24
N THR A 21 -0.82 3.51 -13.06
CA THR A 21 0.06 3.35 -14.21
C THR A 21 1.50 3.77 -13.89
N ILE A 22 2.45 3.03 -14.46
CA ILE A 22 3.87 3.37 -14.47
C ILE A 22 4.38 3.15 -15.87
N GLN A 23 4.77 4.23 -16.54
CA GLN A 23 5.20 4.22 -17.95
C GLN A 23 4.15 3.56 -18.87
N GLY A 24 2.87 3.87 -18.64
CA GLY A 24 1.75 3.35 -19.42
C GLY A 24 1.35 1.91 -19.12
N ARG A 25 2.00 1.21 -18.18
CA ARG A 25 1.62 -0.14 -17.73
C ARG A 25 0.74 -0.07 -16.49
N CYS A 26 -0.36 -0.79 -16.45
CA CYS A 26 -1.18 -0.96 -15.27
C CYS A 26 -0.52 -1.99 -14.34
N LEU A 27 0.00 -1.55 -13.20
CA LEU A 27 0.73 -2.41 -12.26
C LEU A 27 -0.01 -2.55 -10.93
N PHE A 28 0.13 -3.72 -10.31
CA PHE A 28 -0.36 -3.91 -8.95
C PHE A 28 0.45 -3.04 -7.97
N PRO A 29 -0.21 -2.18 -7.16
CA PRO A 29 0.50 -1.26 -6.30
C PRO A 29 1.21 -1.98 -5.14
N GLY A 30 2.38 -1.51 -4.77
CA GLY A 30 3.13 -2.03 -3.61
C GLY A 30 2.32 -2.06 -2.33
N ALA A 31 1.47 -1.04 -2.10
CA ALA A 31 0.53 -1.00 -0.98
C ALA A 31 -0.49 -2.16 -1.01
N GLY A 32 -0.85 -2.67 -2.18
CA GLY A 32 -1.74 -3.82 -2.32
C GLY A 32 -1.13 -5.11 -1.76
N PHE A 33 0.16 -5.34 -1.97
CA PHE A 33 0.87 -6.48 -1.35
C PHE A 33 0.88 -6.36 0.17
N VAL A 34 1.15 -5.15 0.69
CA VAL A 34 1.13 -4.86 2.13
C VAL A 34 -0.25 -5.14 2.72
N GLU A 35 -1.31 -4.64 2.09
CA GLU A 35 -2.69 -4.87 2.52
C GLU A 35 -3.05 -6.35 2.52
N MET A 36 -2.69 -7.10 1.47
CA MET A 36 -2.94 -8.54 1.42
C MET A 36 -2.20 -9.30 2.52
N ALA A 37 -0.95 -8.93 2.82
CA ALA A 37 -0.18 -9.56 3.90
C ALA A 37 -0.81 -9.28 5.26
N LEU A 38 -1.24 -8.04 5.52
CA LEU A 38 -1.94 -7.65 6.75
C LEU A 38 -3.28 -8.38 6.88
N ALA A 39 -4.08 -8.43 5.83
CA ALA A 39 -5.35 -9.15 5.81
C ALA A 39 -5.17 -10.66 6.08
N ALA A 40 -4.18 -11.29 5.45
CA ALA A 40 -3.86 -12.68 5.67
C ALA A 40 -3.42 -12.96 7.12
N ALA A 41 -2.63 -12.06 7.72
CA ALA A 41 -2.24 -12.14 9.13
C ALA A 41 -3.45 -12.04 10.07
N LEU A 42 -4.38 -11.14 9.79
CA LEU A 42 -5.62 -10.98 10.56
C LEU A 42 -6.51 -12.20 10.49
N VAL A 43 -6.69 -12.78 9.31
CA VAL A 43 -7.47 -14.03 9.16
C VAL A 43 -6.85 -15.15 9.98
N ARG A 44 -5.53 -15.28 10.01
CA ARG A 44 -4.81 -16.27 10.82
C ARG A 44 -5.03 -16.10 12.32
N SER A 45 -5.10 -14.86 12.81
CA SER A 45 -5.36 -14.56 14.23
C SER A 45 -6.81 -14.73 14.65
N GLY A 46 -7.66 -15.31 13.78
CA GLY A 46 -9.09 -15.52 14.05
C GLY A 46 -9.94 -14.25 13.94
N GLY A 47 -9.44 -13.24 13.20
CA GLY A 47 -10.17 -11.98 12.98
C GLY A 47 -10.31 -11.08 14.21
N GLN A 48 -9.64 -11.42 15.31
CA GLN A 48 -9.68 -10.60 16.52
C GLN A 48 -8.71 -9.42 16.41
N MET A 49 -9.22 -8.30 15.95
CA MET A 49 -8.53 -7.00 15.90
C MET A 49 -8.42 -6.31 17.28
N SER A 50 -8.57 -7.03 18.39
CA SER A 50 -8.48 -6.40 19.70
C SER A 50 -7.02 -6.02 20.01
N ASN A 51 -6.66 -4.77 19.77
CA ASN A 51 -5.40 -4.13 20.20
C ASN A 51 -4.07 -4.76 19.75
N ALA A 52 -4.08 -5.74 18.85
CA ALA A 52 -2.84 -6.32 18.33
C ALA A 52 -2.37 -5.53 17.10
N ALA A 53 -1.21 -4.93 17.19
CA ALA A 53 -0.53 -4.41 16.02
C ALA A 53 0.02 -5.57 15.19
N VAL A 54 -0.19 -5.53 13.88
CA VAL A 54 0.50 -6.41 12.94
C VAL A 54 1.66 -5.63 12.34
N THR A 55 2.85 -6.21 12.39
CA THR A 55 4.05 -5.62 11.81
C THR A 55 4.59 -6.54 10.73
N LEU A 56 4.88 -5.97 9.59
CA LEU A 56 5.56 -6.64 8.49
C LEU A 56 7.04 -6.24 8.50
N HIS A 57 7.92 -7.21 8.44
CA HIS A 57 9.37 -7.00 8.40
C HIS A 57 9.93 -7.46 7.05
N GLU A 58 10.91 -6.73 6.55
CA GLU A 58 11.65 -7.10 5.33
C GLU A 58 10.74 -7.28 4.11
N VAL A 59 9.89 -6.28 3.84
CA VAL A 59 9.07 -6.27 2.63
C VAL A 59 9.95 -5.99 1.41
N ALA A 60 9.97 -6.94 0.47
CA ALA A 60 10.75 -6.82 -0.76
C ALA A 60 9.85 -6.94 -1.99
N PHE A 61 9.73 -5.88 -2.76
CA PHE A 61 9.12 -5.88 -4.10
C PHE A 61 10.18 -6.32 -5.10
N ARG A 62 10.05 -7.53 -5.63
CA ARG A 62 11.07 -8.15 -6.49
C ARG A 62 10.88 -7.79 -7.95
N GLU A 63 9.63 -7.88 -8.41
CA GLU A 63 9.26 -7.60 -9.79
C GLU A 63 7.92 -6.89 -9.85
N PRO A 64 7.71 -6.01 -10.86
CA PRO A 64 6.40 -5.42 -11.10
C PRO A 64 5.41 -6.48 -11.58
N LEU A 65 4.18 -6.45 -11.05
CA LEU A 65 3.10 -7.31 -11.51
C LEU A 65 2.16 -6.51 -12.42
N ASP A 66 2.13 -6.86 -13.69
CA ASP A 66 1.13 -6.34 -14.62
C ASP A 66 -0.26 -6.89 -14.29
N LEU A 67 -1.25 -6.01 -14.35
CA LEU A 67 -2.63 -6.35 -14.06
C LEU A 67 -3.46 -6.51 -15.35
N GLU A 68 -4.17 -7.62 -15.42
CA GLU A 68 -5.17 -7.89 -16.44
C GLU A 68 -6.45 -8.40 -15.78
N VAL A 69 -7.61 -8.15 -16.41
CA VAL A 69 -8.90 -8.69 -15.96
C VAL A 69 -8.84 -10.22 -15.93
N GLY A 70 -9.23 -10.81 -14.82
CA GLY A 70 -9.22 -12.26 -14.61
C GLY A 70 -7.90 -12.84 -14.15
N SER A 71 -6.80 -12.06 -14.15
CA SER A 71 -5.57 -12.50 -13.50
C SER A 71 -5.76 -12.65 -12.00
N ALA A 72 -4.88 -13.39 -11.34
CA ALA A 72 -4.98 -13.61 -9.91
C ALA A 72 -3.61 -13.64 -9.24
N LEU A 73 -3.56 -13.18 -8.00
CA LEU A 73 -2.40 -13.18 -7.14
C LEU A 73 -2.64 -14.12 -5.95
N VAL A 74 -1.66 -14.93 -5.62
CA VAL A 74 -1.68 -15.84 -4.47
C VAL A 74 -0.68 -15.34 -3.43
N CYS A 75 -1.15 -15.17 -2.19
CA CYS A 75 -0.33 -14.93 -1.01
C CYS A 75 -0.20 -16.23 -0.24
N GLU A 76 1.01 -16.74 -0.08
CA GLU A 76 1.32 -17.92 0.70
C GLU A 76 1.90 -17.51 2.06
N VAL A 77 1.23 -17.93 3.13
CA VAL A 77 1.62 -17.61 4.51
C VAL A 77 1.96 -18.90 5.25
N PRO A 78 3.24 -19.18 5.54
CA PRO A 78 3.65 -20.30 6.37
C PRO A 78 3.11 -20.20 7.81
N ALA A 79 3.01 -21.35 8.49
CA ALA A 79 2.43 -21.42 9.83
C ALA A 79 3.19 -20.58 10.88
N ASP A 80 4.47 -20.40 10.71
CA ASP A 80 5.32 -19.56 11.57
C ASP A 80 5.29 -18.07 11.22
N GLY A 81 4.62 -17.69 10.11
CA GLY A 81 4.53 -16.32 9.63
C GLY A 81 5.82 -15.79 9.01
N ARG A 82 6.75 -16.66 8.65
CA ARG A 82 8.00 -16.29 7.98
C ARG A 82 7.94 -16.58 6.49
N ASP A 83 8.74 -15.84 5.73
CA ASP A 83 8.87 -16.03 4.28
C ASP A 83 7.51 -16.07 3.56
N VAL A 84 6.68 -15.06 3.85
CA VAL A 84 5.41 -14.87 3.13
C VAL A 84 5.72 -14.45 1.70
N GLU A 85 5.13 -15.15 0.74
CA GLU A 85 5.43 -14.91 -0.67
C GLU A 85 4.17 -14.66 -1.49
N PHE A 86 4.33 -13.81 -2.50
CA PHE A 86 3.28 -13.46 -3.46
C PHE A 86 3.69 -13.92 -4.84
N ARG A 87 2.78 -14.66 -5.50
CA ARG A 87 3.00 -15.24 -6.83
C ARG A 87 1.78 -15.02 -7.71
N PRO A 88 1.97 -14.75 -9.02
CA PRO A 88 0.89 -14.86 -9.99
C PRO A 88 0.29 -16.27 -9.96
N ALA A 89 -1.03 -16.39 -10.06
CA ALA A 89 -1.66 -17.70 -10.07
C ALA A 89 -1.25 -18.48 -11.33
N GLY A 90 -0.80 -19.70 -11.13
CA GLY A 90 -0.29 -20.57 -12.22
C GLY A 90 1.23 -20.51 -12.40
N GLU A 91 1.93 -19.63 -11.69
CA GLU A 91 3.38 -19.45 -11.76
C GLU A 91 4.04 -19.72 -10.39
N PRO A 92 4.13 -20.98 -9.95
CA PRO A 92 4.54 -21.32 -8.58
C PRO A 92 5.97 -20.92 -8.24
N ASP A 93 6.83 -20.77 -9.22
CA ASP A 93 8.25 -20.40 -9.03
C ASP A 93 8.51 -18.90 -9.18
N HIS A 94 7.49 -18.11 -9.56
CA HIS A 94 7.63 -16.69 -9.83
C HIS A 94 7.18 -15.85 -8.63
N VAL A 95 8.13 -15.45 -7.77
CA VAL A 95 7.86 -14.62 -6.60
C VAL A 95 8.01 -13.13 -6.97
N VAL A 96 6.90 -12.41 -6.98
CA VAL A 96 6.86 -10.95 -7.29
C VAL A 96 7.04 -10.06 -6.06
N CYS A 97 6.65 -10.54 -4.89
CA CYS A 97 6.85 -9.85 -3.61
C CYS A 97 7.08 -10.85 -2.48
N SER A 98 7.85 -10.48 -1.47
CA SER A 98 8.05 -11.29 -0.25
C SER A 98 8.06 -10.42 1.00
N VAL A 99 7.65 -11.03 2.12
CA VAL A 99 7.74 -10.46 3.47
C VAL A 99 8.49 -11.46 4.35
N GLY A 100 9.64 -11.08 4.89
CA GLY A 100 10.49 -11.98 5.66
C GLY A 100 9.83 -12.44 6.95
N GLN A 101 9.04 -11.58 7.62
CA GLN A 101 8.30 -11.97 8.83
C GLN A 101 7.05 -11.13 9.04
N VAL A 102 5.98 -11.79 9.47
CA VAL A 102 4.76 -11.17 10.02
C VAL A 102 4.72 -11.42 11.52
N SER A 103 4.73 -10.38 12.31
CA SER A 103 4.68 -10.46 13.77
C SER A 103 3.43 -9.78 14.33
N HIS A 104 2.94 -10.31 15.45
CA HIS A 104 1.85 -9.73 16.21
C HIS A 104 2.40 -9.18 17.52
N GLY A 105 2.15 -7.91 17.80
CA GLY A 105 2.59 -7.24 19.02
C GLY A 105 1.47 -6.47 19.70
N SER A 106 1.66 -6.14 20.97
CA SER A 106 0.84 -5.11 21.60
C SER A 106 1.24 -3.75 21.05
N ASN A 107 0.27 -2.91 20.79
CA ASN A 107 0.49 -1.52 20.35
C ASN A 107 1.05 -0.70 21.51
N SER A 108 2.28 -0.98 21.92
CA SER A 108 3.02 -0.13 22.85
C SER A 108 3.70 0.99 22.07
N ALA A 109 2.90 1.88 21.49
CA ALA A 109 3.45 3.14 20.99
C ALA A 109 4.08 3.87 22.17
N SER A 110 5.39 3.76 22.30
CA SER A 110 6.17 4.37 23.37
C SER A 110 6.25 5.90 23.27
N THR A 111 5.77 6.46 22.18
CA THR A 111 5.68 7.90 21.95
C THR A 111 4.28 8.22 21.46
N PRO A 112 3.51 9.05 22.19
CA PRO A 112 2.25 9.53 21.64
C PRO A 112 2.58 10.24 20.32
N PRO A 113 1.83 9.97 19.24
CA PRO A 113 2.01 10.72 18.01
C PRO A 113 1.87 12.21 18.37
N SER A 114 2.81 13.04 17.92
CA SER A 114 2.64 14.50 17.98
C SER A 114 1.25 14.82 17.44
N SER A 115 0.50 15.68 18.12
CA SER A 115 -0.84 15.98 17.65
C SER A 115 -0.74 16.53 16.23
N LEU A 116 -1.69 16.19 15.37
CA LEU A 116 -1.74 16.73 13.99
C LEU A 116 -1.69 18.26 14.00
N PHE A 117 -2.27 18.88 15.03
CA PHE A 117 -2.21 20.33 15.25
C PHE A 117 -0.78 20.82 15.47
N GLU A 118 0.01 20.16 16.30
CA GLU A 118 1.41 20.52 16.55
C GLU A 118 2.27 20.34 15.29
N SER A 119 2.13 19.21 14.60
CA SER A 119 2.81 18.98 13.33
C SER A 119 2.43 20.05 12.29
N ARG A 120 1.15 20.37 12.17
CA ARG A 120 0.68 21.41 11.25
C ARG A 120 1.20 22.80 11.60
N THR A 121 1.39 23.09 12.88
CA THR A 121 1.98 24.35 13.36
C THR A 121 3.45 24.48 12.98
N ARG A 122 4.22 23.37 13.07
CA ARG A 122 5.62 23.34 12.64
C ARG A 122 5.79 23.36 11.11
N CYS A 123 4.84 22.76 10.38
CA CYS A 123 4.82 22.73 8.92
C CYS A 123 4.00 23.90 8.38
N ALA A 124 4.57 25.10 8.41
CA ALA A 124 3.90 26.32 7.99
C ALA A 124 4.08 26.65 6.49
N ASP A 125 5.13 26.13 5.86
CA ASP A 125 5.49 26.40 4.46
C ASP A 125 4.68 25.52 3.51
N GLU A 126 3.70 26.09 2.81
CA GLU A 126 2.87 25.34 1.85
C GLU A 126 3.62 25.09 0.55
N ILE A 127 3.65 23.84 0.13
CA ILE A 127 4.21 23.43 -1.15
C ILE A 127 3.14 23.64 -2.22
N LEU A 128 3.35 24.63 -3.08
CA LEU A 128 2.44 24.97 -4.17
C LEU A 128 2.68 24.06 -5.40
N GLY A 129 1.74 24.10 -6.35
CA GLY A 129 1.87 23.41 -7.63
C GLY A 129 1.64 21.90 -7.56
N ILE A 130 0.85 21.39 -6.62
CA ILE A 130 0.54 19.95 -6.52
C ILE A 130 -0.23 19.47 -7.77
N SER A 131 -1.18 20.24 -8.26
CA SER A 131 -1.95 19.90 -9.46
C SER A 131 -1.10 19.86 -10.71
N GLU A 132 -0.18 20.81 -10.87
CA GLU A 132 0.76 20.87 -11.99
C GLU A 132 1.74 19.70 -11.96
N ARG A 133 2.17 19.27 -10.76
CA ARG A 133 3.01 18.08 -10.58
C ARG A 133 2.28 16.80 -10.99
N TYR A 134 1.00 16.69 -10.65
CA TYR A 134 0.18 15.55 -11.08
C TYR A 134 -0.03 15.55 -12.60
N ALA A 135 -0.26 16.72 -13.22
CA ALA A 135 -0.36 16.82 -14.67
C ALA A 135 0.92 16.36 -15.37
N ASP A 136 2.09 16.81 -14.91
CA ASP A 136 3.40 16.38 -15.44
C ASP A 136 3.61 14.86 -15.27
N LEU A 137 3.26 14.30 -14.13
CA LEU A 137 3.34 12.85 -13.90
C LEU A 137 2.41 12.07 -14.85
N GLN A 138 1.19 12.55 -15.06
CA GLN A 138 0.23 11.92 -15.95
C GLN A 138 0.68 11.97 -17.41
N GLU A 139 1.24 13.08 -17.87
CA GLU A 139 1.85 13.18 -19.20
C GLU A 139 2.98 12.19 -19.44
N ARG A 140 3.71 11.84 -18.38
CA ARG A 140 4.77 10.81 -18.39
C ARG A 140 4.26 9.38 -18.23
N GLY A 141 2.94 9.18 -18.19
CA GLY A 141 2.32 7.87 -18.02
C GLY A 141 2.34 7.32 -16.59
N TYR A 142 2.34 8.23 -15.59
CA TYR A 142 2.24 7.86 -14.17
C TYR A 142 0.90 8.31 -13.60
N HIS A 143 0.29 7.47 -12.79
CA HIS A 143 -0.83 7.73 -11.88
C HIS A 143 -1.98 8.58 -12.42
N GLY A 144 -3.05 7.91 -12.80
CA GLY A 144 -4.32 8.54 -13.15
C GLY A 144 -5.03 9.17 -11.92
N PRO A 145 -6.21 9.80 -12.16
CA PRO A 145 -6.90 10.65 -11.18
C PRO A 145 -7.19 10.01 -9.82
N GLN A 146 -7.42 8.70 -9.76
CA GLN A 146 -7.72 8.00 -8.51
C GLN A 146 -6.51 7.93 -7.56
N PHE A 147 -5.28 7.99 -8.09
CA PHE A 147 -4.05 8.01 -7.32
C PHE A 147 -3.50 9.42 -7.07
N GLN A 148 -4.18 10.45 -7.56
CA GLN A 148 -3.85 11.85 -7.31
C GLN A 148 -4.53 12.34 -6.03
N THR A 149 -4.14 11.77 -4.91
CA THR A 149 -4.83 11.95 -3.62
C THR A 149 -4.31 13.13 -2.79
N LEU A 150 -3.10 13.61 -3.02
CA LEU A 150 -2.56 14.78 -2.33
C LEU A 150 -3.30 16.05 -2.77
N SER A 151 -3.92 16.76 -1.84
CA SER A 151 -4.61 18.01 -2.12
C SER A 151 -3.85 19.25 -1.63
N GLN A 152 -3.14 19.11 -0.52
CA GLN A 152 -2.30 20.15 0.07
C GLN A 152 -1.13 19.50 0.78
N VAL A 153 0.03 20.12 0.76
CA VAL A 153 1.24 19.64 1.43
C VAL A 153 1.94 20.81 2.09
N TRP A 154 2.40 20.62 3.32
CA TRP A 154 3.16 21.60 4.07
C TRP A 154 4.42 20.97 4.63
N ARG A 155 5.50 21.72 4.71
CA ARG A 155 6.75 21.28 5.30
C ARG A 155 7.21 22.21 6.43
N SER A 156 8.06 21.69 7.30
CA SER A 156 8.78 22.47 8.30
C SER A 156 9.86 23.33 7.64
N ALA A 157 10.31 24.36 8.33
CA ALA A 157 11.39 25.23 7.86
C ALA A 157 12.73 24.47 7.67
N SER A 158 12.97 23.43 8.48
CA SER A 158 14.11 22.51 8.36
C SER A 158 13.98 21.50 7.22
N GLY A 159 12.74 21.26 6.73
CA GLY A 159 12.45 20.27 5.67
C GLY A 159 12.41 18.82 6.14
N ASP A 160 12.53 18.56 7.44
CA ASP A 160 12.56 17.22 8.05
C ASP A 160 11.17 16.68 8.43
N GLU A 161 10.16 17.54 8.42
CA GLU A 161 8.78 17.17 8.70
C GLU A 161 7.84 17.68 7.59
N VAL A 162 6.90 16.83 7.19
CA VAL A 162 5.90 17.12 6.17
C VAL A 162 4.53 16.71 6.68
N VAL A 163 3.54 17.54 6.46
CA VAL A 163 2.12 17.27 6.67
C VAL A 163 1.40 17.36 5.34
N ALA A 164 0.58 16.37 5.03
CA ALA A 164 -0.22 16.36 3.81
C ALA A 164 -1.70 16.17 4.11
N LYS A 165 -2.53 16.83 3.32
CA LYS A 165 -3.97 16.59 3.26
C LYS A 165 -4.27 15.68 2.08
N LEU A 166 -4.91 14.56 2.35
CA LEU A 166 -5.35 13.61 1.35
C LEU A 166 -6.82 13.82 1.01
N ARG A 167 -7.16 13.58 -0.24
CA ARG A 167 -8.53 13.46 -0.73
C ARG A 167 -8.82 11.98 -0.97
N VAL A 168 -9.88 11.45 -0.39
CA VAL A 168 -10.35 10.09 -0.71
C VAL A 168 -10.98 10.13 -2.10
N PRO A 169 -10.60 9.25 -3.03
CA PRO A 169 -11.25 9.14 -4.33
C PRO A 169 -12.75 8.82 -4.19
N ALA A 170 -13.57 9.37 -5.08
CA ALA A 170 -15.02 9.17 -5.03
C ALA A 170 -15.44 7.68 -5.19
N THR A 171 -14.61 6.87 -5.82
CA THR A 171 -14.80 5.42 -5.97
C THR A 171 -14.64 4.64 -4.67
N LEU A 172 -14.05 5.27 -3.63
CA LEU A 172 -13.82 4.66 -2.31
C LEU A 172 -14.64 5.35 -1.19
N SER A 173 -15.53 6.28 -1.55
CA SER A 173 -16.35 7.05 -0.61
C SER A 173 -17.80 6.51 -0.51
#